data_acee7aadf489a19ef3e59edad719f4aa
#
_entry.id   acee7aadf489a19ef3e59edad719f4aa
#
_cell.length_a   1.000
_cell.length_b   1.000
_cell.length_c   1.000
_cell.angle_alpha   90.00
_cell.angle_beta   90.00
_cell.angle_gamma   90.00
#
_symmetry.space_group_name_H-M   'P 1'
#
loop_
_entity.id
_entity.type
_entity.pdbx_description
1 polymer ?
#
loop_
_entity_poly.entity_id
_entity_poly.type
_entity_poly.pdbx_seq_one_letter_code
_entity_poly.pdbx_strand_id
1 'polypeptide(L)'
;MAKAEIRRIVMDMVDENCYIVYKDGRGVIVDPGEGFDRIQKAVEELNVKIEAILLTHAHFDHIMSLDECRKYYGVPVYISGHERDWLQNPDFNGSTLFRLRRPPMTDPAEFEFEENKKYEIAGLSFTVLPTPGHSPGGVSFDFGKFVVVGDALFRSGFGRYDLYGSDYDALKNSLGNVLFKLDGAKIVYPGHGDETTIEREKSLNLIGC
;
A
#
# COMPACT_ATOMS: atom_id res chain seq x y z
N MET A 1 -26.35 1.61 3.78
CA MET A 1 -25.06 2.20 4.22
C MET A 1 -24.22 2.45 2.98
N ALA A 2 -23.56 3.60 2.87
CA ALA A 2 -22.63 3.87 1.78
C ALA A 2 -21.48 2.84 1.79
N LYS A 3 -20.95 2.53 0.62
CA LYS A 3 -19.85 1.57 0.44
C LYS A 3 -18.53 2.35 0.44
N ALA A 4 -17.44 1.69 0.79
CA ALA A 4 -16.11 2.25 0.58
C ALA A 4 -15.86 2.50 -0.90
N GLU A 5 -15.32 3.66 -1.22
CA GLU A 5 -14.90 4.09 -2.55
C GLU A 5 -13.39 4.27 -2.57
N ILE A 6 -12.77 4.22 -3.75
CA ILE A 6 -11.33 4.34 -3.91
C ILE A 6 -10.99 5.24 -5.11
N ARG A 7 -10.04 6.14 -4.93
CA ARG A 7 -9.46 6.99 -5.98
C ARG A 7 -7.99 6.65 -6.12
N ARG A 8 -7.56 6.21 -7.30
CA ARG A 8 -6.16 6.03 -7.68
C ARG A 8 -5.56 7.36 -8.14
N ILE A 9 -4.33 7.62 -7.71
CA ILE A 9 -3.50 8.75 -8.15
C ILE A 9 -2.18 8.14 -8.59
N VAL A 10 -1.86 8.24 -9.88
CA VAL A 10 -0.55 7.79 -10.39
C VAL A 10 0.47 8.87 -10.09
N MET A 11 1.53 8.52 -9.38
CA MET A 11 2.55 9.44 -8.91
C MET A 11 3.67 9.62 -9.93
N ASP A 12 4.51 10.64 -9.73
CA ASP A 12 5.52 11.02 -10.72
C ASP A 12 6.73 10.07 -10.73
N MET A 13 7.10 9.52 -9.56
CA MET A 13 8.21 8.58 -9.46
C MET A 13 7.74 7.16 -9.75
N VAL A 14 8.32 6.52 -10.73
CA VAL A 14 8.12 5.13 -11.17
C VAL A 14 6.66 4.71 -11.36
N ASP A 15 5.75 5.67 -11.61
CA ASP A 15 4.31 5.46 -11.80
C ASP A 15 3.67 4.67 -10.63
N GLU A 16 4.14 4.95 -9.40
CA GLU A 16 3.54 4.39 -8.18
C GLU A 16 2.08 4.84 -8.04
N ASN A 17 1.24 4.00 -7.47
CA ASN A 17 -0.17 4.24 -7.22
C ASN A 17 -0.44 4.60 -5.74
N CYS A 18 -0.59 5.88 -5.46
CA CYS A 18 -1.20 6.34 -4.21
C CYS A 18 -2.72 6.19 -4.27
N TYR A 19 -3.35 5.81 -3.18
CA TYR A 19 -4.80 5.67 -3.10
C TYR A 19 -5.42 6.55 -2.00
N ILE A 20 -6.58 7.15 -2.31
CA ILE A 20 -7.50 7.67 -1.31
C ILE A 20 -8.66 6.68 -1.22
N VAL A 21 -8.81 6.03 -0.06
CA VAL A 21 -9.96 5.19 0.25
C VAL A 21 -10.87 5.95 1.18
N TYR A 22 -12.14 6.08 0.81
CA TYR A 22 -13.05 6.98 1.52
C TYR A 22 -14.49 6.46 1.59
N LYS A 23 -15.23 7.00 2.55
CA LYS A 23 -16.65 6.73 2.76
C LYS A 23 -17.27 7.88 3.55
N ASP A 24 -18.46 8.33 3.12
CA ASP A 24 -19.24 9.35 3.84
C ASP A 24 -18.42 10.62 4.19
N GLY A 25 -17.57 11.10 3.26
CA GLY A 25 -16.73 12.30 3.42
C GLY A 25 -15.52 12.15 4.35
N ARG A 26 -15.17 10.94 4.74
CA ARG A 26 -14.00 10.61 5.57
C ARG A 26 -13.15 9.57 4.86
N GLY A 27 -11.84 9.60 5.02
CA GLY A 27 -10.98 8.66 4.31
C GLY A 27 -9.56 8.53 4.87
N VAL A 28 -8.82 7.67 4.22
CA VAL A 28 -7.40 7.42 4.48
C VAL A 28 -6.61 7.56 3.18
N ILE A 29 -5.33 7.93 3.30
CA ILE A 29 -4.37 7.85 2.21
C ILE A 29 -3.61 6.54 2.36
N VAL A 30 -3.39 5.82 1.25
CA VAL A 30 -2.55 4.63 1.19
C VAL A 30 -1.37 4.94 0.29
N ASP A 31 -0.16 4.70 0.79
CA ASP A 31 1.12 4.85 0.09
C ASP A 31 1.27 6.22 -0.59
N PRO A 32 1.59 7.29 0.15
CA PRO A 32 1.78 8.62 -0.42
C PRO A 32 3.15 8.75 -1.11
N GLY A 33 3.22 8.37 -2.39
CA GLY A 33 4.39 8.49 -3.26
C GLY A 33 4.76 9.94 -3.59
N GLU A 34 5.64 10.15 -4.59
CA GLU A 34 6.11 11.48 -4.96
C GLU A 34 5.02 12.31 -5.67
N GLY A 35 4.65 13.45 -5.10
CA GLY A 35 3.69 14.38 -5.70
C GLY A 35 2.57 14.80 -4.76
N PHE A 36 2.94 15.38 -3.61
CA PHE A 36 1.99 15.87 -2.59
C PHE A 36 0.86 16.73 -3.17
N ASP A 37 1.17 17.64 -4.10
CA ASP A 37 0.16 18.52 -4.73
C ASP A 37 -0.95 17.74 -5.45
N ARG A 38 -0.63 16.57 -6.04
CA ARG A 38 -1.63 15.70 -6.67
C ARG A 38 -2.54 15.05 -5.65
N ILE A 39 -1.95 14.61 -4.52
CA ILE A 39 -2.72 14.03 -3.40
C ILE A 39 -3.65 15.10 -2.82
N GLN A 40 -3.12 16.28 -2.53
CA GLN A 40 -3.89 17.39 -2.00
C GLN A 40 -5.06 17.74 -2.91
N LYS A 41 -4.80 17.93 -4.20
CA LYS A 41 -5.85 18.24 -5.19
C LYS A 41 -6.93 17.16 -5.23
N ALA A 42 -6.56 15.88 -5.21
CA ALA A 42 -7.52 14.78 -5.23
C ALA A 42 -8.38 14.76 -3.95
N VAL A 43 -7.79 15.00 -2.78
CA VAL A 43 -8.52 15.09 -1.51
C VAL A 43 -9.52 16.27 -1.53
N GLU A 44 -9.11 17.42 -2.05
CA GLU A 44 -9.97 18.60 -2.21
C GLU A 44 -11.14 18.33 -3.18
N GLU A 45 -10.86 17.74 -4.35
CA GLU A 45 -11.88 17.37 -5.35
C GLU A 45 -12.92 16.39 -4.78
N LEU A 46 -12.49 15.45 -3.95
CA LEU A 46 -13.36 14.47 -3.30
C LEU A 46 -14.10 15.05 -2.09
N ASN A 47 -13.69 16.22 -1.59
CA ASN A 47 -14.18 16.82 -0.36
C ASN A 47 -14.17 15.83 0.83
N VAL A 48 -13.03 15.15 1.02
CA VAL A 48 -12.83 14.10 2.02
C VAL A 48 -11.92 14.60 3.13
N LYS A 49 -12.32 14.36 4.38
CA LYS A 49 -11.45 14.55 5.54
C LYS A 49 -10.55 13.34 5.71
N ILE A 50 -9.24 13.51 5.56
CA ILE A 50 -8.25 12.46 5.83
C ILE A 50 -8.09 12.30 7.34
N GLU A 51 -8.02 11.04 7.82
CA GLU A 51 -7.92 10.71 9.24
C GLU A 51 -6.75 9.76 9.56
N ALA A 52 -6.13 9.13 8.56
CA ALA A 52 -4.92 8.33 8.73
C ALA A 52 -4.19 8.16 7.40
N ILE A 53 -2.92 7.76 7.49
CA ILE A 53 -2.12 7.26 6.38
C ILE A 53 -1.79 5.79 6.68
N LEU A 54 -2.00 4.92 5.70
CA LEU A 54 -1.73 3.50 5.78
C LEU A 54 -0.62 3.14 4.79
N LEU A 55 0.41 2.45 5.24
CA LEU A 55 1.50 2.01 4.37
C LEU A 55 1.39 0.50 4.12
N THR A 56 1.37 0.11 2.85
CA THR A 56 1.45 -1.31 2.47
C THR A 56 2.83 -1.87 2.76
N HIS A 57 3.87 -1.06 2.54
CA HIS A 57 5.26 -1.31 2.86
C HIS A 57 6.06 0.01 2.82
N ALA A 58 7.36 -0.03 3.12
CA ALA A 58 8.16 1.18 3.27
C ALA A 58 9.22 1.38 2.18
N HIS A 59 9.02 0.90 0.94
CA HIS A 59 9.90 1.31 -0.15
C HIS A 59 9.75 2.79 -0.46
N PHE A 60 10.85 3.40 -0.94
CA PHE A 60 10.98 4.85 -1.08
C PHE A 60 9.87 5.50 -1.89
N ASP A 61 9.46 4.87 -2.97
CA ASP A 61 8.43 5.37 -3.90
C ASP A 61 7.03 5.43 -3.28
N HIS A 62 6.76 4.61 -2.25
CA HIS A 62 5.50 4.63 -1.49
C HIS A 62 5.47 5.63 -0.33
N ILE A 63 6.61 6.27 0.00
CA ILE A 63 6.73 7.13 1.17
C ILE A 63 7.30 8.54 0.87
N MET A 64 7.49 8.90 -0.40
CA MET A 64 8.13 10.18 -0.78
C MET A 64 7.40 11.41 -0.26
N SER A 65 6.07 11.42 -0.22
CA SER A 65 5.27 12.52 0.33
C SER A 65 4.68 12.22 1.72
N LEU A 66 5.16 11.17 2.40
CA LEU A 66 4.59 10.74 3.67
C LEU A 66 4.56 11.84 4.72
N ASP A 67 5.70 12.50 4.98
CA ASP A 67 5.80 13.55 5.98
C ASP A 67 5.04 14.82 5.60
N GLU A 68 4.97 15.14 4.30
CA GLU A 68 4.16 16.27 3.83
C GLU A 68 2.68 16.01 4.08
N CYS A 69 2.18 14.82 3.73
CA CYS A 69 0.82 14.41 3.99
C CYS A 69 0.52 14.38 5.51
N ARG A 70 1.39 13.74 6.30
CA ARG A 70 1.25 13.66 7.76
C ARG A 70 1.11 15.04 8.39
N LYS A 71 2.00 15.96 8.05
CA LYS A 71 2.02 17.32 8.62
C LYS A 71 0.83 18.16 8.16
N TYR A 72 0.50 18.08 6.88
CA TYR A 72 -0.59 18.87 6.31
C TYR A 72 -1.96 18.47 6.85
N TYR A 73 -2.24 17.15 6.91
CA TYR A 73 -3.52 16.64 7.41
C TYR A 73 -3.56 16.47 8.93
N GLY A 74 -2.42 16.48 9.62
CA GLY A 74 -2.34 16.29 11.07
C GLY A 74 -2.79 14.90 11.50
N VAL A 75 -2.40 13.85 10.78
CA VAL A 75 -2.93 12.49 10.95
C VAL A 75 -1.83 11.47 11.25
N PRO A 76 -2.16 10.37 11.95
CA PRO A 76 -1.21 9.30 12.24
C PRO A 76 -0.91 8.44 11.01
N VAL A 77 0.27 7.81 11.05
CA VAL A 77 0.74 6.81 10.08
C VAL A 77 0.70 5.43 10.72
N TYR A 78 0.25 4.45 9.93
CA TYR A 78 0.23 3.03 10.28
C TYR A 78 1.14 2.25 9.33
N ILE A 79 1.98 1.36 9.88
CA ILE A 79 2.89 0.50 9.14
C ILE A 79 2.98 -0.90 9.77
N SER A 80 3.51 -1.89 9.05
CA SER A 80 3.94 -3.15 9.65
C SER A 80 5.13 -2.94 10.59
N GLY A 81 5.11 -3.54 11.77
CA GLY A 81 6.24 -3.50 12.73
C GLY A 81 7.54 -4.04 12.16
N HIS A 82 7.48 -4.92 11.14
CA HIS A 82 8.67 -5.45 10.45
C HIS A 82 9.43 -4.41 9.63
N GLU A 83 8.80 -3.26 9.31
CA GLU A 83 9.40 -2.20 8.49
C GLU A 83 9.43 -0.83 9.19
N ARG A 84 9.13 -0.77 10.49
CA ARG A 84 9.13 0.50 11.24
C ARG A 84 10.44 1.30 11.07
N ASP A 85 11.57 0.62 11.07
CA ASP A 85 12.90 1.24 10.98
C ASP A 85 13.27 1.61 9.53
N TRP A 86 12.53 1.13 8.53
CA TRP A 86 12.76 1.41 7.11
C TRP A 86 12.46 2.86 6.75
N LEU A 87 11.54 3.48 7.47
CA LEU A 87 11.18 4.90 7.26
C LEU A 87 12.36 5.85 7.45
N GLN A 88 13.34 5.44 8.23
CA GLN A 88 14.55 6.22 8.55
C GLN A 88 15.84 5.62 7.98
N ASN A 89 15.75 4.54 7.19
CA ASN A 89 16.92 3.85 6.69
C ASN A 89 16.91 3.73 5.15
N PRO A 90 17.69 4.54 4.42
CA PRO A 90 17.73 4.55 2.96
C PRO A 90 18.30 3.26 2.35
N ASP A 91 19.07 2.47 3.11
CA ASP A 91 19.57 1.18 2.64
C ASP A 91 18.44 0.13 2.63
N PHE A 92 17.53 0.21 3.60
CA PHE A 92 16.43 -0.73 3.72
C PHE A 92 15.28 -0.36 2.76
N ASN A 93 14.91 0.91 2.70
CA ASN A 93 13.81 1.36 1.84
C ASN A 93 14.16 1.44 0.33
N GLY A 94 15.35 1.01 -0.06
CA GLY A 94 15.79 0.97 -1.45
C GLY A 94 16.39 2.28 -1.99
N SER A 95 16.30 3.39 -1.27
CA SER A 95 16.78 4.70 -1.74
C SER A 95 18.25 4.69 -2.15
N THR A 96 19.11 4.02 -1.38
CA THR A 96 20.55 3.89 -1.69
C THR A 96 20.76 3.06 -2.95
N LEU A 97 20.05 1.94 -3.11
CA LEU A 97 20.15 1.07 -4.29
C LEU A 97 19.80 1.83 -5.57
N PHE A 98 18.73 2.61 -5.54
CA PHE A 98 18.28 3.43 -6.66
C PHE A 98 19.00 4.79 -6.76
N ARG A 99 19.97 5.07 -5.90
CA ARG A 99 20.83 6.28 -5.90
C ARG A 99 20.02 7.57 -5.89
N LEU A 100 19.00 7.63 -5.05
CA LEU A 100 18.19 8.83 -4.91
C LEU A 100 19.04 9.98 -4.39
N ARG A 101 18.92 11.16 -5.01
CA ARG A 101 19.61 12.38 -4.57
C ARG A 101 19.07 12.88 -3.23
N ARG A 102 17.79 12.63 -2.96
CA ARG A 102 17.07 13.00 -1.75
C ARG A 102 16.23 11.82 -1.30
N PRO A 103 16.84 10.87 -0.57
CA PRO A 103 16.09 9.75 -0.01
C PRO A 103 15.03 10.26 0.97
N PRO A 104 13.82 9.70 0.98
CA PRO A 104 12.87 10.01 2.02
C PRO A 104 13.41 9.52 3.37
N MET A 105 13.46 10.43 4.33
CA MET A 105 13.81 10.20 5.72
C MET A 105 12.64 10.74 6.53
N THR A 106 11.73 9.86 6.92
CA THR A 106 10.48 10.25 7.54
C THR A 106 10.49 9.96 9.04
N ASP A 107 9.69 10.69 9.80
CA ASP A 107 9.52 10.39 11.23
C ASP A 107 8.93 8.97 11.41
N PRO A 108 9.20 8.29 12.54
CA PRO A 108 8.60 6.98 12.83
C PRO A 108 7.07 7.02 12.74
N ALA A 109 6.46 5.91 12.33
CA ALA A 109 5.02 5.78 12.33
C ALA A 109 4.48 5.74 13.78
N GLU A 110 3.28 6.29 13.99
CA GLU A 110 2.64 6.31 15.30
C GLU A 110 2.09 4.94 15.70
N PHE A 111 1.71 4.12 14.72
CA PHE A 111 1.07 2.83 14.99
C PHE A 111 1.64 1.71 14.11
N GLU A 112 1.73 0.52 14.70
CA GLU A 112 2.03 -0.71 14.00
C GLU A 112 0.75 -1.52 13.78
N PHE A 113 0.63 -2.15 12.58
CA PHE A 113 -0.48 -3.05 12.32
C PHE A 113 -0.32 -4.37 13.09
N GLU A 114 -1.44 -4.88 13.60
CA GLU A 114 -1.59 -6.27 14.01
C GLU A 114 -2.09 -7.07 12.81
N GLU A 115 -1.38 -8.14 12.46
CA GLU A 115 -1.71 -9.01 11.33
C GLU A 115 -3.05 -9.72 11.51
N ASN A 116 -3.77 -9.89 10.41
CA ASN A 116 -5.10 -10.53 10.36
C ASN A 116 -6.17 -9.83 11.22
N LYS A 117 -5.87 -8.62 11.70
CA LYS A 117 -6.80 -7.82 12.49
C LYS A 117 -7.70 -6.99 11.59
N LYS A 118 -8.95 -6.88 12.02
CA LYS A 118 -9.92 -5.96 11.45
C LYS A 118 -9.80 -4.59 12.10
N TYR A 119 -9.73 -3.56 11.26
CA TYR A 119 -9.65 -2.15 11.66
C TYR A 119 -10.91 -1.39 11.26
N GLU A 120 -11.22 -0.37 12.06
CA GLU A 120 -12.25 0.63 11.78
C GLU A 120 -11.60 2.01 11.87
N ILE A 121 -11.24 2.61 10.72
CA ILE A 121 -10.59 3.93 10.64
C ILE A 121 -11.35 4.77 9.61
N ALA A 122 -11.63 6.03 9.92
CA ALA A 122 -12.37 6.95 9.06
C ALA A 122 -13.76 6.43 8.63
N GLY A 123 -14.40 5.57 9.43
CA GLY A 123 -15.65 4.90 9.06
C GLY A 123 -15.51 3.79 8.02
N LEU A 124 -14.27 3.48 7.64
CA LEU A 124 -13.89 2.36 6.78
C LEU A 124 -13.61 1.12 7.63
N SER A 125 -14.13 -0.03 7.21
CA SER A 125 -13.82 -1.33 7.81
C SER A 125 -12.94 -2.12 6.85
N PHE A 126 -11.78 -2.58 7.31
CA PHE A 126 -10.85 -3.38 6.51
C PHE A 126 -10.07 -4.37 7.38
N THR A 127 -9.55 -5.42 6.75
CA THR A 127 -8.65 -6.39 7.39
C THR A 127 -7.24 -6.20 6.85
N VAL A 128 -6.26 -6.20 7.75
CA VAL A 128 -4.83 -6.18 7.38
C VAL A 128 -4.38 -7.63 7.16
N LEU A 129 -4.04 -7.96 5.93
CA LEU A 129 -3.55 -9.27 5.53
C LEU A 129 -2.02 -9.23 5.38
N PRO A 130 -1.25 -10.05 6.10
CA PRO A 130 0.19 -10.13 5.87
C PRO A 130 0.46 -10.71 4.48
N THR A 131 1.22 -9.97 3.67
CA THR A 131 1.63 -10.37 2.31
C THR A 131 3.12 -10.11 2.10
N PRO A 132 3.99 -10.68 2.98
CA PRO A 132 5.42 -10.51 2.86
C PRO A 132 5.99 -11.18 1.60
N GLY A 133 7.21 -10.76 1.24
CA GLY A 133 8.02 -11.38 0.19
C GLY A 133 8.61 -10.39 -0.79
N HIS A 134 7.87 -9.41 -1.28
CA HIS A 134 8.44 -8.23 -1.94
C HIS A 134 9.25 -7.40 -0.93
N SER A 135 8.71 -7.25 0.25
CA SER A 135 9.36 -6.71 1.43
C SER A 135 8.95 -7.55 2.66
N PRO A 136 9.70 -7.52 3.77
CA PRO A 136 9.44 -8.40 4.92
C PRO A 136 8.17 -8.04 5.69
N GLY A 137 7.75 -6.78 5.65
CA GLY A 137 6.56 -6.27 6.34
C GLY A 137 5.42 -5.93 5.39
N GLY A 138 5.46 -6.39 4.14
CA GLY A 138 4.41 -6.15 3.17
C GLY A 138 3.03 -6.58 3.68
N VAL A 139 2.03 -5.69 3.59
CA VAL A 139 0.65 -5.97 3.97
C VAL A 139 -0.31 -5.56 2.86
N SER A 140 -1.48 -6.21 2.84
CA SER A 140 -2.59 -5.85 1.97
C SER A 140 -3.80 -5.44 2.80
N PHE A 141 -4.59 -4.47 2.31
CA PHE A 141 -5.78 -3.97 2.99
C PHE A 141 -7.04 -4.46 2.28
N ASP A 142 -7.75 -5.40 2.91
CA ASP A 142 -9.00 -5.96 2.38
C ASP A 142 -10.21 -5.16 2.84
N PHE A 143 -10.79 -4.36 1.96
CA PHE A 143 -12.01 -3.56 2.18
C PHE A 143 -13.31 -4.31 1.79
N GLY A 144 -13.26 -5.63 1.65
CA GLY A 144 -14.40 -6.46 1.31
C GLY A 144 -14.59 -6.61 -0.20
N LYS A 145 -14.95 -5.57 -0.93
CA LYS A 145 -15.15 -5.62 -2.39
C LYS A 145 -13.87 -5.52 -3.20
N PHE A 146 -12.86 -4.90 -2.64
CA PHE A 146 -11.56 -4.71 -3.24
C PHE A 146 -10.47 -4.86 -2.19
N VAL A 147 -9.26 -5.08 -2.65
CA VAL A 147 -8.06 -5.17 -1.83
C VAL A 147 -6.97 -4.27 -2.42
N VAL A 148 -6.29 -3.49 -1.57
CA VAL A 148 -5.07 -2.76 -1.93
C VAL A 148 -3.90 -3.62 -1.51
N VAL A 149 -3.01 -3.97 -2.43
CA VAL A 149 -2.02 -5.03 -2.22
C VAL A 149 -0.56 -4.55 -2.23
N GLY A 150 -0.33 -3.24 -2.42
CA GLY A 150 1.03 -2.74 -2.62
C GLY A 150 1.73 -3.51 -3.73
N ASP A 151 2.96 -3.86 -3.50
CA ASP A 151 3.82 -4.54 -4.48
C ASP A 151 3.83 -6.07 -4.35
N ALA A 152 2.81 -6.66 -3.71
CA ALA A 152 2.69 -8.11 -3.68
C ALA A 152 2.20 -8.68 -5.03
N LEU A 153 1.16 -8.08 -5.63
CA LEU A 153 0.51 -8.59 -6.84
C LEU A 153 0.21 -7.45 -7.82
N PHE A 154 0.56 -7.63 -9.09
CA PHE A 154 0.28 -6.69 -10.17
C PHE A 154 -0.63 -7.32 -11.22
N ARG A 155 -1.13 -6.49 -12.13
CA ARG A 155 -1.80 -6.99 -13.33
C ARG A 155 -0.79 -7.71 -14.22
N SER A 156 -0.96 -9.04 -14.34
CA SER A 156 -0.08 -9.95 -15.09
C SER A 156 1.33 -10.07 -14.51
N GLY A 157 1.48 -9.92 -13.20
CA GLY A 157 2.78 -10.00 -12.55
C GLY A 157 2.68 -9.95 -11.03
N PHE A 158 3.83 -9.94 -10.40
CA PHE A 158 4.01 -9.80 -8.96
C PHE A 158 5.27 -8.99 -8.66
N GLY A 159 5.42 -8.54 -7.42
CA GLY A 159 6.54 -7.73 -6.99
C GLY A 159 7.90 -8.41 -7.17
N ARG A 160 8.92 -7.63 -7.37
CA ARG A 160 10.29 -8.15 -7.40
C ARG A 160 10.68 -8.68 -6.01
N TYR A 161 11.58 -9.66 -6.02
CA TYR A 161 12.02 -10.39 -4.82
C TYR A 161 13.55 -10.47 -4.70
N ASP A 162 14.23 -9.48 -5.27
CA ASP A 162 15.69 -9.33 -5.27
C ASP A 162 16.16 -8.03 -4.58
N LEU A 163 15.27 -7.41 -3.78
CA LEU A 163 15.56 -6.24 -2.97
C LEU A 163 16.00 -6.65 -1.55
N TYR A 164 16.43 -5.67 -0.75
CA TYR A 164 16.76 -5.91 0.65
C TYR A 164 15.56 -6.51 1.40
N GLY A 165 15.79 -7.62 2.10
CA GLY A 165 14.74 -8.28 2.88
C GLY A 165 13.66 -9.01 2.09
N SER A 166 13.72 -9.01 0.74
CA SER A 166 12.77 -9.76 -0.08
C SER A 166 13.02 -11.28 -0.01
N ASP A 167 11.95 -12.05 -0.23
CA ASP A 167 11.94 -13.51 -0.20
C ASP A 167 10.90 -14.06 -1.18
N TYR A 168 11.37 -14.83 -2.18
CA TYR A 168 10.49 -15.40 -3.21
C TYR A 168 9.49 -16.42 -2.65
N ASP A 169 9.91 -17.27 -1.73
CA ASP A 169 9.04 -18.30 -1.16
C ASP A 169 7.96 -17.68 -0.27
N ALA A 170 8.32 -16.64 0.48
CA ALA A 170 7.35 -15.84 1.23
C ALA A 170 6.35 -15.14 0.29
N LEU A 171 6.80 -14.54 -0.83
CA LEU A 171 5.92 -13.91 -1.82
C LEU A 171 4.98 -14.92 -2.46
N LYS A 172 5.52 -16.09 -2.87
CA LYS A 172 4.73 -17.18 -3.43
C LYS A 172 3.66 -17.66 -2.44
N ASN A 173 4.02 -17.80 -1.16
CA ASN A 173 3.07 -18.15 -0.10
C ASN A 173 1.98 -17.07 0.07
N SER A 174 2.37 -15.80 0.08
CA SER A 174 1.45 -14.65 0.19
C SER A 174 0.44 -14.64 -0.95
N LEU A 175 0.89 -14.89 -2.17
CA LEU A 175 0.01 -14.96 -3.34
C LEU A 175 -0.91 -16.19 -3.27
N GLY A 176 -0.36 -17.39 -3.09
CA GLY A 176 -1.12 -18.65 -3.17
C GLY A 176 -2.04 -18.90 -1.97
N ASN A 177 -1.58 -18.58 -0.76
CA ASN A 177 -2.28 -18.94 0.48
C ASN A 177 -3.02 -17.77 1.15
N VAL A 178 -2.76 -16.51 0.74
CA VAL A 178 -3.48 -15.33 1.24
C VAL A 178 -4.32 -14.73 0.13
N LEU A 179 -3.72 -14.10 -0.89
CA LEU A 179 -4.47 -13.32 -1.89
C LEU A 179 -5.35 -14.20 -2.77
N PHE A 180 -4.86 -15.34 -3.29
CA PHE A 180 -5.65 -16.25 -4.15
C PHE A 180 -6.69 -17.08 -3.39
N LYS A 181 -6.82 -16.91 -2.07
CA LYS A 181 -7.93 -17.46 -1.26
C LYS A 181 -9.08 -16.47 -1.10
N LEU A 182 -8.88 -15.21 -1.47
CA LEU A 182 -9.93 -14.22 -1.50
C LEU A 182 -10.97 -14.53 -2.62
N ASP A 183 -12.13 -13.89 -2.53
CA ASP A 183 -13.16 -13.99 -3.57
C ASP A 183 -12.56 -13.57 -4.93
N GLY A 184 -12.74 -14.42 -5.94
CA GLY A 184 -12.22 -14.21 -7.29
C GLY A 184 -12.68 -12.92 -7.96
N ALA A 185 -13.90 -12.48 -7.68
CA ALA A 185 -14.47 -11.24 -8.21
C ALA A 185 -13.92 -9.96 -7.56
N LYS A 186 -13.10 -10.09 -6.50
CA LYS A 186 -12.52 -8.95 -5.78
C LYS A 186 -11.55 -8.18 -6.67
N ILE A 187 -11.73 -6.86 -6.75
CA ILE A 187 -10.82 -5.97 -7.47
C ILE A 187 -9.53 -5.82 -6.68
N VAL A 188 -8.40 -5.92 -7.36
CA VAL A 188 -7.05 -5.76 -6.82
C VAL A 188 -6.50 -4.41 -7.28
N TYR A 189 -6.10 -3.58 -6.33
CA TYR A 189 -5.43 -2.30 -6.54
C TYR A 189 -3.95 -2.43 -6.16
N PRO A 190 -3.06 -2.50 -7.16
CA PRO A 190 -1.62 -2.72 -6.95
C PRO A 190 -0.87 -1.42 -6.67
N GLY A 191 0.36 -1.53 -6.16
CA GLY A 191 1.29 -0.40 -6.00
C GLY A 191 1.74 0.20 -7.33
N HIS A 192 1.73 -0.57 -8.42
CA HIS A 192 2.07 -0.09 -9.78
C HIS A 192 1.13 -0.66 -10.83
N GLY A 193 0.88 0.14 -11.88
CA GLY A 193 0.06 -0.26 -13.03
C GLY A 193 -1.44 -0.25 -12.77
N ASP A 194 -2.20 -0.96 -13.63
CA ASP A 194 -3.65 -0.95 -13.58
C ASP A 194 -4.22 -1.96 -12.57
N GLU A 195 -5.47 -1.71 -12.17
CA GLU A 195 -6.26 -2.68 -11.39
C GLU A 195 -6.49 -3.98 -12.15
N THR A 196 -6.74 -5.05 -11.39
CA THR A 196 -7.04 -6.38 -11.89
C THR A 196 -8.06 -7.08 -10.99
N THR A 197 -8.22 -8.40 -11.09
CA THR A 197 -9.05 -9.21 -10.19
C THR A 197 -8.28 -10.43 -9.70
N ILE A 198 -8.67 -10.94 -8.53
CA ILE A 198 -8.07 -12.16 -7.98
C ILE A 198 -8.22 -13.33 -8.95
N GLU A 199 -9.39 -13.53 -9.54
CA GLU A 199 -9.63 -14.63 -10.49
C GLU A 199 -8.74 -14.56 -11.72
N ARG A 200 -8.59 -13.35 -12.29
CA ARG A 200 -7.73 -13.16 -13.47
C ARG A 200 -6.28 -13.52 -13.15
N GLU A 201 -5.70 -12.99 -12.08
CA GLU A 201 -4.29 -13.24 -11.77
C GLU A 201 -4.04 -14.69 -11.34
N LYS A 202 -4.97 -15.28 -10.60
CA LYS A 202 -4.93 -16.71 -10.27
C LYS A 202 -4.96 -17.58 -11.53
N SER A 203 -5.77 -17.24 -12.54
CA SER A 203 -5.86 -18.00 -13.79
C SER A 203 -4.59 -17.98 -14.64
N LEU A 204 -3.76 -16.95 -14.51
CA LEU A 204 -2.48 -16.84 -15.20
C LEU A 204 -1.40 -17.77 -14.60
N ASN A 205 -1.59 -18.23 -13.37
CA ASN A 205 -0.69 -19.15 -12.65
C ASN A 205 0.80 -18.76 -12.72
N LEU A 206 1.10 -17.47 -12.61
CA LEU A 206 2.44 -16.92 -12.80
C LEU A 206 3.48 -17.46 -11.80
N ILE A 207 3.04 -17.98 -10.68
CA ILE A 207 3.89 -18.51 -9.59
C ILE A 207 3.80 -20.05 -9.44
N GLY A 208 3.09 -20.75 -10.33
CA GLY A 208 2.95 -22.20 -10.30
C GLY A 208 2.21 -22.73 -9.04
N CYS A 209 1.15 -22.04 -8.61
CA CYS A 209 0.30 -22.41 -7.47
C CYS A 209 -0.98 -23.11 -7.93
#